data_86052fd3f3c3e7fbf6a0e6ee8edaba71
#
_entry.id   86052fd3f3c3e7fbf6a0e6ee8edaba71
#
_cell.length_a   1.000
_cell.length_b   1.000
_cell.length_c   1.000
_cell.angle_alpha   90.00
_cell.angle_beta   90.00
_cell.angle_gamma   90.00
#
_symmetry.space_group_name_H-M   'P 1'
#
loop_
_entity.id
_entity.type
_entity.pdbx_description
1 polymer ?
#
loop_
_entity_poly.entity_id
_entity_poly.type
_entity_poly.pdbx_seq_one_letter_code
_entity_poly.pdbx_strand_id
1 'polypeptide(L)'
;MAGATTETIWASLAAARNHYLNSHTDEDFFYSLLTIVSEYGLQDDIDRYKPNAEVCNYFTFAEQGVSVALRPGDILLFNPVYGHCLSSRTSAYETKDVFSLSMYLKTAIVGKNDNSLPLTDIESRLLW
;
A
#
# COMPACT_ATOMS: atom_id res chain seq x y z
N MET A 1 -11.88 24.51 0.25
CA MET A 1 -10.52 24.93 0.16
C MET A 1 -9.73 24.10 -0.84
N ALA A 2 -9.36 24.73 -1.91
CA ALA A 2 -8.73 24.05 -3.03
C ALA A 2 -7.34 23.47 -2.70
N GLY A 3 -6.58 24.08 -1.79
CA GLY A 3 -5.24 23.63 -1.45
C GLY A 3 -5.18 22.22 -0.86
N ALA A 4 -6.13 21.83 -0.03
CA ALA A 4 -6.15 20.52 0.58
C ALA A 4 -6.30 19.40 -0.45
N THR A 5 -7.07 19.61 -1.52
CA THR A 5 -7.31 18.60 -2.56
C THR A 5 -6.12 18.43 -3.50
N THR A 6 -5.35 19.48 -3.72
CA THR A 6 -4.18 19.45 -4.61
C THR A 6 -2.95 18.81 -3.95
N GLU A 7 -2.95 18.69 -2.64
CA GLU A 7 -1.85 18.10 -1.88
C GLU A 7 -1.99 16.61 -1.65
N THR A 8 -3.16 16.03 -1.98
CA THR A 8 -3.42 14.61 -1.79
C THR A 8 -2.92 13.82 -2.97
N ILE A 9 -1.97 12.90 -2.72
CA ILE A 9 -1.41 12.02 -3.74
C ILE A 9 -2.34 10.84 -4.01
N TRP A 10 -2.94 10.27 -2.97
CA TRP A 10 -3.80 9.11 -3.10
C TRP A 10 -5.26 9.49 -2.94
N ALA A 11 -6.09 9.03 -3.89
CA ALA A 11 -7.52 9.33 -3.92
C ALA A 11 -8.38 8.18 -3.39
N SER A 12 -7.81 7.01 -3.16
CA SER A 12 -8.54 5.81 -2.75
C SER A 12 -7.84 5.11 -1.60
N LEU A 13 -8.63 4.59 -0.69
CA LEU A 13 -8.18 3.80 0.45
C LEU A 13 -8.96 2.49 0.48
N ALA A 14 -8.25 1.38 0.60
CA ALA A 14 -8.82 0.06 0.85
C ALA A 14 -8.29 -0.48 2.16
N ALA A 15 -9.19 -1.04 2.96
CA ALA A 15 -8.85 -1.68 4.22
C ALA A 15 -9.33 -3.13 4.22
N ALA A 16 -8.50 -4.04 4.69
CA ALA A 16 -8.83 -5.46 4.77
C ALA A 16 -8.32 -6.05 6.09
N ARG A 17 -9.04 -7.04 6.59
CA ARG A 17 -8.67 -7.77 7.80
C ARG A 17 -8.21 -9.17 7.44
N ASN A 18 -7.04 -9.56 7.93
CA ASN A 18 -6.46 -10.90 7.74
C ASN A 18 -6.44 -11.33 6.27
N HIS A 19 -6.20 -10.35 5.41
CA HIS A 19 -6.28 -10.53 3.97
C HIS A 19 -5.02 -11.19 3.42
N TYR A 20 -5.20 -12.00 2.42
CA TYR A 20 -4.14 -12.45 1.53
C TYR A 20 -4.59 -12.23 0.08
N LEU A 21 -3.65 -12.17 -0.83
CA LEU A 21 -3.95 -11.79 -2.21
C LEU A 21 -3.07 -12.58 -3.17
N ASN A 22 -3.71 -13.23 -4.11
CA ASN A 22 -3.02 -13.95 -5.19
C ASN A 22 -2.27 -12.96 -6.09
N SER A 23 -1.30 -13.46 -6.81
CA SER A 23 -0.53 -12.64 -7.74
C SER A 23 -1.42 -11.96 -8.77
N HIS A 24 -1.28 -10.65 -8.89
CA HIS A 24 -2.04 -9.82 -9.81
C HIS A 24 -1.26 -8.54 -10.13
N THR A 25 -1.77 -7.78 -11.06
CA THR A 25 -1.31 -6.43 -11.39
C THR A 25 -2.46 -5.46 -11.20
N ASP A 26 -2.16 -4.21 -10.93
CA ASP A 26 -3.16 -3.15 -10.83
C ASP A 26 -2.90 -2.06 -11.86
N GLU A 27 -3.97 -1.52 -12.43
CA GLU A 27 -3.91 -0.40 -13.36
C GLU A 27 -4.03 0.94 -12.62
N ASP A 28 -3.29 1.07 -11.52
CA ASP A 28 -3.26 2.29 -10.74
C ASP A 28 -2.25 3.27 -11.32
N PHE A 29 -2.59 4.55 -11.19
CA PHE A 29 -1.68 5.62 -11.57
C PHE A 29 -0.64 5.82 -10.48
N PHE A 30 0.66 5.86 -10.86
CA PHE A 30 1.75 6.10 -9.93
C PHE A 30 1.94 4.95 -8.93
N TYR A 31 2.62 5.19 -7.82
CA TYR A 31 2.90 4.19 -6.79
C TYR A 31 1.73 4.02 -5.84
N SER A 32 1.60 2.80 -5.33
CA SER A 32 0.67 2.49 -4.26
C SER A 32 1.42 2.37 -2.94
N LEU A 33 0.72 2.67 -1.85
CA LEU A 33 1.25 2.56 -0.50
C LEU A 33 0.47 1.48 0.25
N LEU A 34 1.20 0.59 0.92
CA LEU A 34 0.64 -0.44 1.77
C LEU A 34 1.22 -0.30 3.17
N THR A 35 0.38 -0.31 4.17
CA THR A 35 0.79 -0.44 5.57
C THR A 35 0.06 -1.59 6.25
N ILE A 36 0.76 -2.25 7.17
CA ILE A 36 0.22 -3.33 7.99
C ILE A 36 0.05 -2.80 9.41
N VAL A 37 -1.12 -3.06 9.97
CA VAL A 37 -1.48 -2.64 11.33
C VAL A 37 -1.97 -3.86 12.10
N SER A 38 -1.45 -4.07 13.30
CA SER A 38 -1.94 -5.14 14.17
C SER A 38 -3.21 -4.73 14.91
N GLU A 39 -3.80 -5.67 15.62
CA GLU A 39 -4.99 -5.42 16.45
C GLU A 39 -4.78 -4.36 17.54
N TYR A 40 -3.52 -4.04 17.86
CA TYR A 40 -3.18 -3.00 18.85
C TYR A 40 -3.26 -1.59 18.29
N GLY A 41 -3.39 -1.44 16.97
CA GLY A 41 -3.49 -0.15 16.30
C GLY A 41 -2.14 0.43 15.87
N LEU A 42 -2.20 1.37 14.94
CA LEU A 42 -1.01 1.90 14.26
C LEU A 42 -0.05 2.61 15.23
N GLN A 43 -0.59 3.37 16.18
CA GLN A 43 0.28 4.11 17.12
C GLN A 43 1.07 3.14 18.00
N ASP A 44 0.42 2.11 18.54
CA ASP A 44 1.09 1.09 19.32
C ASP A 44 2.12 0.31 18.51
N ASP A 45 1.80 0.00 17.27
CA ASP A 45 2.73 -0.68 16.37
C ASP A 45 3.98 0.16 16.11
N ILE A 46 3.82 1.47 15.92
CA ILE A 46 4.93 2.40 15.74
C ILE A 46 5.76 2.50 17.01
N ASP A 47 5.13 2.67 18.17
CA ASP A 47 5.81 2.82 19.45
C ASP A 47 6.57 1.56 19.86
N ARG A 48 6.08 0.39 19.46
CA ARG A 48 6.69 -0.91 19.73
C ARG A 48 7.59 -1.42 18.61
N TYR A 49 7.69 -0.68 17.53
CA TYR A 49 8.40 -1.13 16.35
C TYR A 49 9.86 -1.47 16.66
N LYS A 50 10.26 -2.65 16.20
CA LYS A 50 11.64 -3.13 16.26
C LYS A 50 12.01 -3.76 14.92
N PRO A 51 13.19 -3.51 14.39
CA PRO A 51 13.64 -4.10 13.13
C PRO A 51 13.63 -5.63 13.11
N ASN A 52 13.77 -6.27 14.24
CA ASN A 52 13.73 -7.72 14.42
C ASN A 52 12.39 -8.26 14.94
N ALA A 53 11.34 -7.43 14.93
CA ALA A 53 10.01 -7.90 15.30
C ALA A 53 9.52 -8.98 14.32
N GLU A 54 8.59 -9.81 14.79
CA GLU A 54 8.06 -10.89 13.98
C GLU A 54 7.28 -10.40 12.76
N VAL A 55 7.49 -11.07 11.64
CA VAL A 55 6.86 -10.75 10.36
C VAL A 55 5.41 -11.18 10.35
N CYS A 56 4.50 -10.30 9.90
CA CYS A 56 3.08 -10.62 9.73
C CYS A 56 2.79 -11.31 8.41
N ASN A 57 3.29 -10.75 7.34
CA ASN A 57 3.03 -11.15 5.96
C ASN A 57 4.28 -10.95 5.12
N TYR A 58 4.30 -11.60 3.97
CA TYR A 58 5.28 -11.35 2.92
C TYR A 58 4.61 -10.75 1.71
N PHE A 59 5.16 -9.68 1.20
CA PHE A 59 4.74 -9.06 -0.06
C PHE A 59 5.75 -9.41 -1.13
N THR A 60 5.30 -10.12 -2.16
CA THR A 60 6.22 -10.75 -3.12
C THR A 60 5.99 -10.24 -4.54
N PHE A 61 7.08 -9.89 -5.18
CA PHE A 61 7.17 -9.60 -6.61
C PHE A 61 7.84 -10.80 -7.27
N ALA A 62 7.05 -11.77 -7.71
CA ALA A 62 7.56 -13.07 -8.15
C ALA A 62 8.47 -12.97 -9.38
N GLU A 63 8.12 -12.12 -10.34
CA GLU A 63 8.92 -11.93 -11.56
C GLU A 63 10.30 -11.33 -11.27
N GLN A 64 10.38 -10.45 -10.26
CA GLN A 64 11.64 -9.84 -9.84
C GLN A 64 12.40 -10.68 -8.82
N GLY A 65 11.78 -11.75 -8.30
CA GLY A 65 12.39 -12.61 -7.30
C GLY A 65 12.59 -11.92 -5.95
N VAL A 66 11.73 -10.96 -5.60
CA VAL A 66 11.83 -10.17 -4.37
C VAL A 66 10.63 -10.43 -3.48
N SER A 67 10.90 -10.69 -2.21
CA SER A 67 9.88 -10.83 -1.18
C SER A 67 10.21 -9.90 -0.02
N VAL A 68 9.26 -9.04 0.33
CA VAL A 68 9.40 -8.05 1.39
C VAL A 68 8.69 -8.56 2.64
N ALA A 69 9.43 -8.70 3.72
CA ALA A 69 8.87 -9.05 5.02
C ALA A 69 8.19 -7.81 5.63
N LEU A 70 6.90 -7.94 5.94
CA LEU A 70 6.11 -6.86 6.52
C LEU A 70 5.83 -7.11 7.99
N ARG A 71 6.11 -6.13 8.80
CA ARG A 71 5.82 -6.09 10.23
C ARG A 71 4.77 -5.05 10.52
N PRO A 72 4.06 -5.14 11.64
CA PRO A 72 3.14 -4.07 12.04
C PRO A 72 3.86 -2.72 12.11
N GLY A 73 3.30 -1.71 11.47
CA GLY A 73 3.90 -0.37 11.38
C GLY A 73 4.77 -0.14 10.15
N ASP A 74 5.12 -1.18 9.40
CA ASP A 74 5.84 -1.03 8.13
C ASP A 74 4.99 -0.32 7.08
N ILE A 75 5.64 0.48 6.29
CA ILE A 75 5.03 1.15 5.12
C ILE A 75 5.82 0.74 3.88
N LEU A 76 5.12 0.21 2.90
CA LEU A 76 5.68 -0.18 1.62
C LEU A 76 5.13 0.71 0.52
N LEU A 77 6.03 1.35 -0.20
CA LEU A 77 5.71 2.08 -1.43
C LEU A 77 6.17 1.22 -2.62
N PHE A 78 5.27 0.91 -3.53
CA PHE A 78 5.56 0.02 -4.64
C PHE A 78 4.85 0.42 -5.91
N ASN A 79 5.37 -0.04 -7.04
CA ASN A 79 4.73 0.16 -8.33
C ASN A 79 3.73 -0.98 -8.59
N PRO A 80 2.42 -0.71 -8.60
CA PRO A 80 1.40 -1.74 -8.71
C PRO A 80 1.29 -2.40 -10.10
N VAL A 81 1.97 -1.84 -11.09
CA VAL A 81 1.99 -2.41 -12.44
C VAL A 81 2.74 -3.74 -12.50
N TYR A 82 3.69 -3.95 -11.59
CA TYR A 82 4.38 -5.23 -11.47
C TYR A 82 3.52 -6.25 -10.75
N GLY A 83 3.56 -7.50 -11.22
CA GLY A 83 2.86 -8.60 -10.58
C GLY A 83 3.29 -8.77 -9.12
N HIS A 84 2.34 -8.75 -8.21
CA HIS A 84 2.58 -8.83 -6.77
C HIS A 84 1.52 -9.66 -6.07
N CYS A 85 1.89 -10.18 -4.91
CA CYS A 85 0.98 -10.94 -4.04
C CYS A 85 1.27 -10.64 -2.57
N LEU A 86 0.27 -10.87 -1.75
CA LEU A 86 0.38 -10.78 -0.29
C LEU A 86 0.12 -12.17 0.29
N SER A 87 1.06 -12.69 1.07
CA SER A 87 0.90 -13.98 1.75
C SER A 87 -0.21 -13.91 2.80
N SER A 88 -0.71 -15.08 3.19
CA SER A 88 -1.47 -15.19 4.43
C SER A 88 -0.58 -14.82 5.63
N ARG A 89 -1.22 -14.61 6.79
CA ARG A 89 -0.50 -14.34 8.03
C ARG A 89 0.50 -15.47 8.33
N THR A 90 1.65 -15.08 8.87
CA THR A 90 2.62 -16.05 9.39
C THR A 90 2.08 -16.75 10.64
N SER A 91 2.73 -17.83 11.05
CA SER A 91 2.36 -18.55 12.28
C SER A 91 2.40 -17.66 13.53
N ALA A 92 3.27 -16.67 13.57
CA ALA A 92 3.36 -15.70 14.68
C ALA A 92 2.07 -14.87 14.84
N TYR A 93 1.30 -14.70 13.78
CA TYR A 93 0.08 -13.88 13.74
C TYR A 93 -1.19 -14.69 13.44
N GLU A 94 -1.16 -16.00 13.43
CA GLU A 94 -2.33 -16.82 13.08
C GLU A 94 -3.52 -16.65 14.04
N THR A 95 -3.24 -16.25 15.29
CA THR A 95 -4.27 -16.01 16.33
C THR A 95 -4.51 -14.52 16.59
N LYS A 96 -3.87 -13.63 15.84
CA LYS A 96 -3.97 -12.18 16.01
C LYS A 96 -4.54 -11.55 14.75
N ASP A 97 -5.36 -10.53 14.92
CA ASP A 97 -5.86 -9.77 13.77
C ASP A 97 -4.79 -8.84 13.21
N VAL A 98 -4.70 -8.83 11.90
CA VAL A 98 -3.82 -7.95 11.14
C VAL A 98 -4.65 -7.25 10.07
N PHE A 99 -4.47 -5.95 9.96
CA PHE A 99 -5.17 -5.13 8.98
C PHE A 99 -4.18 -4.62 7.94
N SER A 100 -4.56 -4.64 6.69
CA SER A 100 -3.83 -4.00 5.62
C SER A 100 -4.58 -2.76 5.16
N LEU A 101 -3.88 -1.66 5.01
CA LEU A 101 -4.39 -0.39 4.49
C LEU A 101 -3.63 -0.08 3.22
N SER A 102 -4.34 0.00 2.11
CA SER A 102 -3.76 0.33 0.81
C SER A 102 -4.27 1.68 0.36
N MET A 103 -3.36 2.56 -0.04
CA MET A 103 -3.68 3.86 -0.63
C MET A 103 -3.18 3.89 -2.07
N TYR A 104 -4.03 4.31 -2.98
CA TYR A 104 -3.73 4.29 -4.40
C TYR A 104 -4.48 5.39 -5.16
N LEU A 105 -4.00 5.67 -6.38
CA LEU A 105 -4.63 6.59 -7.31
C LEU A 105 -5.01 5.83 -8.57
N LYS A 106 -6.29 5.63 -8.80
CA LYS A 106 -6.77 4.90 -9.96
C LYS A 106 -6.60 5.71 -11.23
N THR A 107 -6.08 5.08 -12.26
CA THR A 107 -5.93 5.68 -13.60
C THR A 107 -7.27 6.19 -14.14
N ALA A 108 -8.35 5.45 -13.89
CA ALA A 108 -9.69 5.87 -14.32
C ALA A 108 -10.16 7.17 -13.66
N ILE A 109 -9.77 7.42 -12.40
CA ILE A 109 -10.08 8.67 -11.71
C ILE A 109 -9.29 9.83 -12.31
N VAL A 110 -8.01 9.63 -12.55
CA VAL A 110 -7.14 10.62 -13.19
C VAL A 110 -7.69 10.99 -14.55
N GLY A 111 -8.06 10.01 -15.37
CA GLY A 111 -8.63 10.24 -16.71
C GLY A 111 -9.98 10.96 -16.68
N LYS A 112 -10.80 10.75 -15.65
CA LYS A 112 -12.10 11.42 -15.49
C LYS A 112 -11.97 12.87 -15.03
N ASN A 113 -11.01 13.15 -14.20
CA ASN A 113 -10.86 14.46 -13.58
C ASN A 113 -10.07 15.43 -14.46
N ASP A 114 -9.61 14.96 -15.59
CA ASP A 114 -8.64 15.76 -16.29
C ASP A 114 -8.83 15.86 -17.79
N ASN A 115 -9.71 16.77 -18.14
CA ASN A 115 -9.73 17.35 -19.50
C ASN A 115 -8.83 18.59 -19.62
N SER A 116 -8.23 19.05 -18.54
CA SER A 116 -7.55 20.34 -18.49
C SER A 116 -6.09 20.29 -18.07
N LEU A 117 -5.66 19.20 -17.38
CA LEU A 117 -4.28 19.07 -16.92
C LEU A 117 -3.59 17.92 -17.67
N PRO A 118 -2.47 18.18 -18.36
CA PRO A 118 -1.66 17.11 -18.94
C PRO A 118 -1.20 16.12 -17.86
N LEU A 119 -1.11 14.84 -18.21
CA LEU A 119 -0.59 13.81 -17.30
C LEU A 119 0.80 14.13 -16.79
N THR A 120 1.61 14.78 -17.61
CA THR A 120 2.96 15.24 -17.25
C THR A 120 2.95 16.21 -16.08
N ASP A 121 1.94 17.08 -15.98
CA ASP A 121 1.82 18.01 -14.85
C ASP A 121 1.40 17.28 -13.58
N ILE A 122 0.56 16.26 -13.70
CA ILE A 122 0.18 15.41 -12.59
C ILE A 122 1.39 14.62 -12.11
N GLU A 123 2.11 14.00 -13.02
CA GLU A 123 3.34 13.26 -12.69
C GLU A 123 4.36 14.13 -11.97
N SER A 124 4.58 15.35 -12.46
CA SER A 124 5.53 16.25 -11.84
C SER A 124 5.15 16.65 -10.42
N ARG A 125 3.86 16.68 -10.11
CA ARG A 125 3.36 16.95 -8.75
C ARG A 125 3.47 15.75 -7.83
N LEU A 126 3.34 14.54 -8.37
CA LEU A 126 3.36 13.30 -7.58
C LEU A 126 4.77 12.79 -7.32
N LEU A 127 5.75 13.21 -8.10
CA LEU A 127 7.15 12.82 -7.94
C LEU A 127 7.89 13.60 -6.83
N TRP A 128 7.20 14.47 -6.16
CA TRP A 128 7.70 15.23 -5.02
C TRP A 128 7.21 14.62 -3.72
#